data_adc9140d74211b736f331e64a8dd18cf
#
_entry.id   adc9140d74211b736f331e64a8dd18cf
#
_cell.length_a   1.000
_cell.length_b   1.000
_cell.length_c   1.000
_cell.angle_alpha   90.00
_cell.angle_beta   90.00
_cell.angle_gamma   90.00
#
_symmetry.space_group_name_H-M   'P 1'
#
loop_
_entity.id
_entity.type
_entity.pdbx_description
1 polymer ?
#
loop_
_entity_poly.entity_id
_entity_poly.type
_entity_poly.pdbx_seq_one_letter_code
_entity_poly.pdbx_strand_id
1 'polypeptide(L)'
;TPGNALKGDNPEHVEIIKRIARQNITRQPDVFIQISVPNEFQKVGKYNIGITAGIETTNVSHEFLQGCNNMDLILVTSEHSKKGFVDTVYDKVDEKTKQKTGDLKLTTPMEVLFEGVDTNVYYKTNDLHDTIKDELSSIKNPFCYLFVGHWLKGNIGQDRKDVGMMIKTFCETFKNKAARNRTALILKTSHATFSIIDRDHITKKVQEIIAPYGNKAPEIYFLHGDLSDEEMNSLYNHPKIKAMVSFTKGEGYGRPLLEFSVTGKPVIASNWSGHIDFLKHAVLLPGQLTDNRLPINF
;
A
#
# COMPACT_ATOMS: atom_id res chain seq x y z
N THR A 1 -1.81 -19.60 9.67
CA THR A 1 -1.20 -20.47 8.64
C THR A 1 0.19 -19.95 8.39
N PRO A 2 1.23 -20.73 8.54
CA PRO A 2 2.57 -20.31 8.19
C PRO A 2 2.61 -20.11 6.68
N GLY A 3 2.64 -18.85 6.23
CA GLY A 3 3.06 -18.57 4.88
C GLY A 3 4.52 -18.99 4.73
N ASN A 4 4.87 -19.65 3.64
CA ASN A 4 6.24 -20.04 3.31
C ASN A 4 7.09 -18.81 2.87
N ALA A 5 7.05 -17.74 3.65
CA ALA A 5 7.90 -16.56 3.41
C ALA A 5 9.38 -16.89 3.63
N LEU A 6 9.66 -17.84 4.54
CA LEU A 6 11.03 -18.27 4.82
C LEU A 6 11.44 -19.41 3.89
N LYS A 7 12.46 -19.19 3.08
CA LYS A 7 12.99 -20.15 2.10
C LYS A 7 14.20 -20.89 2.70
N GLY A 8 14.22 -22.22 2.58
CA GLY A 8 15.30 -23.06 3.13
C GLY A 8 16.63 -23.00 2.35
N ASP A 9 16.64 -22.38 1.19
CA ASP A 9 17.80 -22.14 0.34
C ASP A 9 18.45 -20.74 0.56
N ASN A 10 17.79 -19.86 1.31
CA ASN A 10 18.34 -18.56 1.67
C ASN A 10 19.04 -18.64 3.03
N PRO A 11 20.36 -18.34 3.14
CA PRO A 11 21.12 -18.44 4.38
C PRO A 11 20.56 -17.62 5.53
N GLU A 12 20.05 -16.40 5.28
CA GLU A 12 19.45 -15.54 6.31
C GLU A 12 18.14 -16.14 6.83
N HIS A 13 17.31 -16.68 5.93
CA HIS A 13 16.09 -17.36 6.31
C HIS A 13 16.36 -18.63 7.12
N VAL A 14 17.40 -19.39 6.80
CA VAL A 14 17.82 -20.58 7.55
C VAL A 14 18.17 -20.21 8.99
N GLU A 15 18.85 -19.09 9.23
CA GLU A 15 19.16 -18.62 10.56
C GLU A 15 17.90 -18.23 11.36
N ILE A 16 16.90 -17.67 10.72
CA ILE A 16 15.59 -17.40 11.34
C ILE A 16 14.87 -18.71 11.66
N ILE A 17 14.82 -19.63 10.67
CA ILE A 17 14.16 -20.95 10.83
C ILE A 17 14.73 -21.73 12.02
N LYS A 18 16.04 -21.72 12.22
CA LYS A 18 16.71 -22.36 13.36
C LYS A 18 16.25 -21.83 14.72
N ARG A 19 15.79 -20.57 14.76
CA ARG A 19 15.35 -19.88 15.99
C ARG A 19 13.86 -19.97 16.24
N ILE A 20 13.09 -20.57 15.32
CA ILE A 20 11.64 -20.76 15.53
C ILE A 20 11.43 -21.68 16.73
N ALA A 21 10.76 -21.16 17.74
CA ALA A 21 10.40 -21.95 18.92
C ALA A 21 9.43 -23.08 18.53
N ARG A 22 9.80 -24.31 18.87
CA ARG A 22 8.98 -25.52 18.64
C ARG A 22 8.08 -25.86 19.82
N GLN A 23 8.24 -25.17 20.93
CA GLN A 23 7.52 -25.39 22.19
C GLN A 23 7.08 -24.04 22.76
N ASN A 24 6.11 -24.08 23.65
CA ASN A 24 5.67 -22.90 24.39
C ASN A 24 6.81 -22.30 25.19
N ILE A 25 6.86 -20.98 25.28
CA ILE A 25 7.83 -20.24 26.09
C ILE A 25 7.55 -20.56 27.55
N THR A 26 8.51 -21.18 28.24
CA THR A 26 8.39 -21.59 29.66
C THR A 26 8.87 -20.52 30.64
N ARG A 27 9.58 -19.49 30.13
CA ARG A 27 10.10 -18.38 30.94
C ARG A 27 9.68 -17.06 30.29
N GLN A 28 9.26 -16.10 31.12
CA GLN A 28 8.96 -14.76 30.64
C GLN A 28 10.20 -14.11 30.00
N PRO A 29 10.17 -13.70 28.72
CA PRO A 29 11.28 -13.04 28.06
C PRO A 29 11.50 -11.64 28.64
N ASP A 30 12.74 -11.15 28.61
CA ASP A 30 13.05 -9.80 29.03
C ASP A 30 12.45 -8.79 28.05
N VAL A 31 12.52 -9.05 26.74
CA VAL A 31 11.91 -8.27 25.68
C VAL A 31 11.03 -9.18 24.82
N PHE A 32 9.83 -8.74 24.54
CA PHE A 32 8.90 -9.37 23.59
C PHE A 32 8.55 -8.38 22.48
N ILE A 33 8.75 -8.78 21.22
CA ILE A 33 8.41 -7.98 20.04
C ILE A 33 7.30 -8.69 19.30
N GLN A 34 6.20 -7.99 19.06
CA GLN A 34 5.08 -8.51 18.28
C GLN A 34 4.83 -7.63 17.06
N ILE A 35 4.87 -8.23 15.86
CA ILE A 35 4.58 -7.58 14.58
C ILE A 35 3.22 -8.07 14.14
N SER A 36 2.19 -7.25 14.33
CA SER A 36 0.79 -7.59 14.02
C SER A 36 -0.10 -6.36 13.98
N VAL A 37 -1.41 -6.57 13.80
CA VAL A 37 -2.43 -5.53 14.01
C VAL A 37 -2.61 -5.26 15.51
N PRO A 38 -2.82 -4.00 15.93
CA PRO A 38 -2.76 -3.63 17.35
C PRO A 38 -3.74 -4.36 18.27
N ASN A 39 -4.93 -4.73 17.79
CA ASN A 39 -5.91 -5.48 18.58
C ASN A 39 -5.46 -6.89 18.98
N GLU A 40 -4.38 -7.39 18.36
CA GLU A 40 -3.76 -8.68 18.71
C GLU A 40 -2.59 -8.54 19.70
N PHE A 41 -2.18 -7.32 20.04
CA PHE A 41 -1.03 -7.10 20.92
C PHE A 41 -1.24 -7.67 22.32
N GLN A 42 -0.27 -8.44 22.77
CA GLN A 42 -0.29 -9.13 24.06
C GLN A 42 0.93 -8.77 24.91
N LYS A 43 0.71 -8.58 26.19
CA LYS A 43 1.78 -8.36 27.17
C LYS A 43 2.36 -9.69 27.61
N VAL A 44 3.49 -10.08 27.04
CA VAL A 44 4.16 -11.37 27.28
C VAL A 44 5.50 -11.19 27.97
N GLY A 45 6.30 -10.23 27.54
CA GLY A 45 7.63 -9.94 28.09
C GLY A 45 7.59 -9.04 29.32
N LYS A 46 8.78 -8.81 29.91
CA LYS A 46 8.94 -7.75 30.89
C LYS A 46 8.85 -6.37 30.23
N TYR A 47 9.37 -6.25 29.00
CA TYR A 47 9.23 -5.09 28.11
C TYR A 47 8.65 -5.55 26.78
N ASN A 48 7.60 -4.89 26.30
CA ASN A 48 6.81 -5.31 25.14
C ASN A 48 6.81 -4.22 24.06
N ILE A 49 7.26 -4.58 22.86
CA ILE A 49 7.30 -3.69 21.70
C ILE A 49 6.28 -4.18 20.68
N GLY A 50 5.30 -3.33 20.34
CA GLY A 50 4.38 -3.56 19.24
C GLY A 50 4.87 -2.87 17.97
N ILE A 51 4.95 -3.61 16.86
CA ILE A 51 5.24 -3.06 15.54
C ILE A 51 4.00 -3.31 14.69
N THR A 52 3.44 -2.25 14.13
CA THR A 52 2.24 -2.37 13.28
C THR A 52 2.45 -1.67 11.95
N ALA A 53 1.79 -2.23 10.92
CA ALA A 53 1.71 -1.59 9.61
C ALA A 53 1.01 -0.24 9.73
N GLY A 54 1.18 0.57 8.69
CA GLY A 54 0.61 1.91 8.67
C GLY A 54 -0.91 1.91 8.64
N ILE A 55 -1.46 3.03 9.07
CA ILE A 55 -2.89 3.34 9.04
C ILE A 55 -3.18 4.20 7.81
N GLU A 56 -4.22 3.85 7.06
CA GLU A 56 -4.61 4.57 5.85
C GLU A 56 -5.67 5.66 6.12
N THR A 57 -6.27 5.68 7.29
CA THR A 57 -7.36 6.58 7.70
C THR A 57 -6.86 7.70 8.60
N THR A 58 -7.75 8.64 8.94
CA THR A 58 -7.46 9.72 9.89
C THR A 58 -7.56 9.28 11.34
N ASN A 59 -8.37 8.26 11.62
CA ASN A 59 -8.62 7.73 12.96
C ASN A 59 -8.40 6.23 12.98
N VAL A 60 -8.06 5.70 14.14
CA VAL A 60 -7.94 4.27 14.40
C VAL A 60 -9.12 3.75 15.21
N SER A 61 -9.38 2.44 15.18
CA SER A 61 -10.43 1.85 16.00
C SER A 61 -10.09 1.87 17.50
N HIS A 62 -11.09 1.78 18.34
CA HIS A 62 -10.89 1.77 19.79
C HIS A 62 -10.11 0.53 20.24
N GLU A 63 -10.30 -0.62 19.58
CA GLU A 63 -9.56 -1.85 19.87
C GLU A 63 -8.05 -1.67 19.57
N PHE A 64 -7.71 -0.89 18.54
CA PHE A 64 -6.31 -0.59 18.22
C PHE A 64 -5.66 0.24 19.32
N LEU A 65 -6.36 1.25 19.86
CA LEU A 65 -5.85 2.02 21.00
C LEU A 65 -5.69 1.16 22.25
N GLN A 66 -6.65 0.27 22.53
CA GLN A 66 -6.55 -0.65 23.66
C GLN A 66 -5.36 -1.59 23.52
N GLY A 67 -5.18 -2.17 22.34
CA GLY A 67 -4.04 -3.06 22.07
C GLY A 67 -2.70 -2.35 22.16
N CYS A 68 -2.59 -1.15 21.61
CA CYS A 68 -1.37 -0.33 21.76
C CYS A 68 -1.05 -0.02 23.23
N ASN A 69 -2.06 0.26 24.05
CA ASN A 69 -1.88 0.56 25.46
C ASN A 69 -1.49 -0.66 26.31
N ASN A 70 -1.50 -1.87 25.76
CA ASN A 70 -0.93 -3.06 26.40
C ASN A 70 0.59 -3.17 26.24
N MET A 71 1.18 -2.37 25.37
CA MET A 71 2.63 -2.42 25.08
C MET A 71 3.38 -1.33 25.86
N ASP A 72 4.70 -1.45 25.90
CA ASP A 72 5.58 -0.45 26.52
C ASP A 72 6.14 0.53 25.48
N LEU A 73 6.19 0.12 24.21
CA LEU A 73 6.57 0.93 23.06
C LEU A 73 5.81 0.45 21.82
N ILE A 74 5.36 1.40 20.98
CA ILE A 74 4.79 1.12 19.67
C ILE A 74 5.66 1.72 18.58
N LEU A 75 5.89 0.96 17.52
CA LEU A 75 6.55 1.40 16.31
C LEU A 75 5.56 1.35 15.13
N VAL A 76 5.47 2.45 14.40
CA VAL A 76 4.64 2.59 13.19
C VAL A 76 5.49 3.04 12.01
N THR A 77 4.98 2.89 10.80
CA THR A 77 5.78 3.05 9.57
C THR A 77 5.87 4.48 9.05
N SER A 78 5.02 5.40 9.53
CA SER A 78 4.94 6.78 9.01
C SER A 78 4.45 7.77 10.06
N GLU A 79 4.76 9.05 9.85
CA GLU A 79 4.23 10.16 10.66
C GLU A 79 2.70 10.25 10.55
N HIS A 80 2.14 9.95 9.39
CA HIS A 80 0.70 9.87 9.21
C HIS A 80 0.07 8.83 10.15
N SER A 81 0.63 7.63 10.21
CA SER A 81 0.15 6.57 11.10
C SER A 81 0.28 6.98 12.57
N LYS A 82 1.44 7.52 12.98
CA LYS A 82 1.66 8.03 14.34
C LYS A 82 0.60 9.07 14.71
N LYS A 83 0.36 10.03 13.81
CA LYS A 83 -0.66 11.07 14.01
C LYS A 83 -2.07 10.47 14.16
N GLY A 84 -2.44 9.50 13.33
CA GLY A 84 -3.74 8.83 13.41
C GLY A 84 -4.01 8.19 14.77
N PHE A 85 -3.00 7.55 15.37
CA PHE A 85 -3.12 6.98 16.72
C PHE A 85 -3.15 8.06 17.81
N VAL A 86 -2.30 9.07 17.74
CA VAL A 86 -2.17 10.11 18.77
C VAL A 86 -3.40 11.00 18.82
N ASP A 87 -3.96 11.35 17.68
CA ASP A 87 -5.11 12.26 17.57
C ASP A 87 -6.46 11.56 17.83
N THR A 88 -6.50 10.22 17.80
CA THR A 88 -7.76 9.49 18.03
C THR A 88 -8.10 9.44 19.51
N VAL A 89 -9.29 9.93 19.84
CA VAL A 89 -9.85 9.89 21.20
C VAL A 89 -11.29 9.41 21.14
N TYR A 90 -11.63 8.47 22.02
CA TYR A 90 -12.99 7.99 22.20
C TYR A 90 -13.49 8.28 23.62
N ASP A 91 -14.76 8.58 23.74
CA ASP A 91 -15.40 8.67 25.05
C ASP A 91 -15.59 7.27 25.67
N LYS A 92 -15.11 7.07 26.87
CA LYS A 92 -15.49 5.91 27.69
C LYS A 92 -16.84 6.20 28.31
N VAL A 93 -17.82 5.36 28.04
CA VAL A 93 -19.18 5.51 28.51
C VAL A 93 -19.54 4.34 29.42
N ASP A 94 -20.09 4.62 30.58
CA ASP A 94 -20.67 3.60 31.44
C ASP A 94 -21.90 2.98 30.77
N GLU A 95 -21.93 1.66 30.67
CA GLU A 95 -23.01 0.96 29.94
C GLU A 95 -24.38 1.14 30.54
N LYS A 96 -24.48 1.31 31.89
CA LYS A 96 -25.76 1.42 32.62
C LYS A 96 -26.26 2.86 32.66
N THR A 97 -25.36 3.79 32.99
CA THR A 97 -25.72 5.20 33.18
C THR A 97 -25.66 6.01 31.90
N LYS A 98 -25.01 5.49 30.85
CA LYS A 98 -24.70 6.18 29.58
C LYS A 98 -23.93 7.50 29.78
N GLN A 99 -23.34 7.69 30.95
CA GLN A 99 -22.50 8.86 31.23
C GLN A 99 -21.06 8.62 30.85
N LYS A 100 -20.42 9.68 30.38
CA LYS A 100 -18.98 9.67 30.08
C LYS A 100 -18.20 9.52 31.39
N THR A 101 -17.32 8.52 31.43
CA THR A 101 -16.46 8.20 32.59
C THR A 101 -15.00 8.57 32.38
N GLY A 102 -14.62 8.96 31.16
CA GLY A 102 -13.26 9.34 30.79
C GLY A 102 -13.02 9.24 29.30
N ASP A 103 -11.75 9.27 28.90
CA ASP A 103 -11.32 9.17 27.52
C ASP A 103 -10.49 7.89 27.31
N LEU A 104 -10.68 7.25 26.14
CA LEU A 104 -9.76 6.26 25.62
C LEU A 104 -8.88 6.93 24.57
N LYS A 105 -7.61 7.01 24.86
CA LYS A 105 -6.58 7.57 23.98
C LYS A 105 -5.29 6.77 24.08
N LEU A 106 -4.37 7.00 23.16
CA LEU A 106 -3.04 6.42 23.24
C LEU A 106 -2.30 6.95 24.49
N THR A 107 -1.78 6.03 25.30
CA THR A 107 -0.97 6.34 26.48
C THR A 107 0.44 5.80 26.38
N THR A 108 0.66 4.82 25.51
CA THR A 108 1.96 4.19 25.25
C THR A 108 2.80 5.09 24.34
N PRO A 109 4.10 5.25 24.60
CA PRO A 109 5.02 5.90 23.67
C PRO A 109 4.94 5.29 22.27
N MET A 110 4.91 6.13 21.25
CA MET A 110 4.85 5.70 19.85
C MET A 110 5.90 6.44 19.03
N GLU A 111 6.69 5.68 18.28
CA GLU A 111 7.72 6.21 17.42
C GLU A 111 7.58 5.73 15.97
N VAL A 112 8.11 6.51 15.05
CA VAL A 112 8.16 6.13 13.63
C VAL A 112 9.41 5.30 13.38
N LEU A 113 9.21 4.07 12.89
CA LEU A 113 10.26 3.22 12.33
C LEU A 113 10.05 3.17 10.83
N PHE A 114 10.84 3.94 10.09
CA PHE A 114 10.78 3.98 8.64
C PHE A 114 11.07 2.60 8.05
N GLU A 115 10.15 2.09 7.22
CA GLU A 115 10.22 0.71 6.72
C GLU A 115 11.37 0.49 5.74
N GLY A 116 11.70 1.51 4.95
CA GLY A 116 12.79 1.44 3.99
C GLY A 116 12.45 0.66 2.72
N VAL A 117 13.49 0.44 1.91
CA VAL A 117 13.46 -0.39 0.71
C VAL A 117 14.79 -1.13 0.59
N ASP A 118 14.78 -2.38 0.16
CA ASP A 118 16.01 -3.12 -0.13
C ASP A 118 16.61 -2.63 -1.45
N THR A 119 17.72 -1.90 -1.34
CA THR A 119 18.42 -1.34 -2.51
C THR A 119 19.24 -2.36 -3.28
N ASN A 120 19.38 -3.60 -2.79
CA ASN A 120 19.95 -4.71 -3.56
C ASN A 120 18.91 -5.31 -4.52
N VAL A 121 17.64 -5.13 -4.21
CA VAL A 121 16.50 -5.61 -5.00
C VAL A 121 15.96 -4.52 -5.90
N TYR A 122 15.68 -3.34 -5.32
CA TYR A 122 15.12 -2.18 -6.03
C TYR A 122 16.18 -1.12 -6.22
N TYR A 123 16.64 -0.98 -7.46
CA TYR A 123 17.67 -0.02 -7.84
C TYR A 123 17.53 0.40 -9.30
N LYS A 124 18.13 1.51 -9.65
CA LYS A 124 18.14 1.98 -11.04
C LYS A 124 19.03 1.09 -11.89
N THR A 125 18.48 0.51 -12.96
CA THR A 125 19.20 -0.35 -13.89
C THR A 125 18.69 -0.20 -15.32
N ASN A 126 19.53 -0.53 -16.29
CA ASN A 126 19.15 -0.73 -17.70
C ASN A 126 19.09 -2.22 -18.05
N ASP A 127 19.51 -3.09 -17.16
CA ASP A 127 19.40 -4.53 -17.31
C ASP A 127 18.03 -4.99 -16.85
N LEU A 128 17.24 -5.47 -17.78
CA LEU A 128 15.83 -5.83 -17.55
C LEU A 128 15.64 -7.32 -17.68
N HIS A 129 14.78 -7.87 -16.86
CA HIS A 129 14.35 -9.26 -16.93
C HIS A 129 13.62 -9.52 -18.25
N ASP A 130 13.92 -10.67 -18.91
CA ASP A 130 13.39 -10.97 -20.24
C ASP A 130 11.87 -11.10 -20.26
N THR A 131 11.27 -11.69 -19.23
CA THR A 131 9.80 -11.75 -19.08
C THR A 131 9.17 -10.35 -19.22
N ILE A 132 9.74 -9.32 -18.61
CA ILE A 132 9.21 -7.95 -18.66
C ILE A 132 9.45 -7.30 -20.00
N LYS A 133 10.60 -7.56 -20.65
CA LYS A 133 10.86 -7.11 -22.03
C LYS A 133 9.81 -7.68 -22.99
N ASP A 134 9.54 -8.97 -22.88
CA ASP A 134 8.59 -9.68 -23.75
C ASP A 134 7.17 -9.19 -23.51
N GLU A 135 6.74 -9.10 -22.24
CA GLU A 135 5.40 -8.66 -21.86
C GLU A 135 5.09 -7.24 -22.37
N LEU A 136 6.04 -6.32 -22.24
CA LEU A 136 5.88 -4.95 -22.67
C LEU A 136 6.25 -4.71 -24.15
N SER A 137 6.71 -5.72 -24.88
CA SER A 137 7.11 -5.59 -26.29
C SER A 137 5.95 -5.15 -27.17
N SER A 138 4.76 -5.68 -26.93
CA SER A 138 3.53 -5.40 -27.67
C SER A 138 3.00 -3.97 -27.50
N ILE A 139 3.40 -3.27 -26.43
CA ILE A 139 2.97 -1.90 -26.15
C ILE A 139 3.65 -0.94 -27.11
N LYS A 140 2.87 -0.26 -27.95
CA LYS A 140 3.40 0.68 -28.97
C LYS A 140 3.65 2.09 -28.45
N ASN A 141 3.03 2.44 -27.32
CA ASN A 141 3.09 3.77 -26.75
C ASN A 141 4.46 4.04 -26.12
N PRO A 142 5.17 5.11 -26.52
CA PRO A 142 6.51 5.41 -26.00
C PRO A 142 6.50 6.03 -24.59
N PHE A 143 5.36 6.51 -24.13
CA PHE A 143 5.18 7.13 -22.82
C PHE A 143 4.07 6.43 -22.04
N CYS A 144 4.45 5.56 -21.11
CA CYS A 144 3.51 4.87 -20.25
C CYS A 144 3.57 5.40 -18.82
N TYR A 145 2.40 5.68 -18.28
CA TYR A 145 2.22 5.82 -16.84
C TYR A 145 2.01 4.45 -16.23
N LEU A 146 2.51 4.22 -15.02
CA LEU A 146 2.37 2.98 -14.27
C LEU A 146 1.54 3.22 -13.02
N PHE A 147 0.60 2.34 -12.76
CA PHE A 147 -0.03 2.16 -11.45
C PHE A 147 0.30 0.77 -10.90
N VAL A 148 0.63 0.69 -9.61
CA VAL A 148 0.85 -0.56 -8.88
C VAL A 148 0.04 -0.56 -7.59
N GLY A 149 -0.80 -1.57 -7.41
CA GLY A 149 -1.59 -1.73 -6.20
C GLY A 149 -2.84 -2.56 -6.40
N HIS A 150 -3.47 -2.98 -5.31
CA HIS A 150 -4.73 -3.71 -5.39
C HIS A 150 -5.90 -2.78 -5.72
N TRP A 151 -6.79 -3.25 -6.58
CA TRP A 151 -8.07 -2.60 -6.85
C TRP A 151 -9.18 -3.38 -6.17
N LEU A 152 -9.42 -3.07 -4.91
CA LEU A 152 -10.40 -3.76 -4.08
C LEU A 152 -11.84 -3.41 -4.47
N LYS A 153 -12.80 -3.88 -3.67
CA LYS A 153 -14.23 -3.67 -3.90
C LYS A 153 -14.60 -2.19 -3.85
N GLY A 154 -15.62 -1.82 -4.59
CA GLY A 154 -16.18 -0.47 -4.63
C GLY A 154 -16.46 0.00 -6.06
N ASN A 155 -17.38 0.95 -6.19
CA ASN A 155 -17.64 1.68 -7.43
C ASN A 155 -16.55 2.74 -7.67
N ILE A 156 -16.61 3.41 -8.81
CA ILE A 156 -15.70 4.52 -9.12
C ILE A 156 -15.76 5.55 -7.98
N GLY A 157 -14.61 5.89 -7.43
CA GLY A 157 -14.48 6.84 -6.33
C GLY A 157 -14.73 6.26 -4.94
N GLN A 158 -14.99 4.96 -4.79
CA GLN A 158 -15.25 4.32 -3.49
C GLN A 158 -14.10 3.46 -2.97
N ASP A 159 -13.26 2.94 -3.86
CA ASP A 159 -12.09 2.16 -3.44
C ASP A 159 -10.96 3.06 -2.89
N ARG A 160 -10.17 2.51 -1.98
CA ARG A 160 -9.09 3.25 -1.30
C ARG A 160 -8.02 3.76 -2.27
N LYS A 161 -7.63 2.96 -3.25
CA LYS A 161 -6.60 3.33 -4.24
C LYS A 161 -7.13 4.26 -5.34
N ASP A 162 -8.45 4.45 -5.40
CA ASP A 162 -9.17 5.29 -6.36
C ASP A 162 -8.85 5.00 -7.83
N VAL A 163 -8.65 3.72 -8.13
CA VAL A 163 -8.19 3.24 -9.45
C VAL A 163 -9.18 3.62 -10.54
N GLY A 164 -10.47 3.47 -10.28
CA GLY A 164 -11.51 3.81 -11.25
C GLY A 164 -11.51 5.30 -11.60
N MET A 165 -11.34 6.19 -10.61
CA MET A 165 -11.25 7.63 -10.84
C MET A 165 -9.95 7.99 -11.56
N MET A 166 -8.84 7.33 -11.24
CA MET A 166 -7.56 7.50 -11.93
C MET A 166 -7.70 7.15 -13.43
N ILE A 167 -8.32 6.00 -13.76
CA ILE A 167 -8.57 5.60 -15.15
C ILE A 167 -9.43 6.66 -15.86
N LYS A 168 -10.53 7.10 -15.23
CA LYS A 168 -11.41 8.13 -15.78
C LYS A 168 -10.65 9.43 -16.05
N THR A 169 -9.87 9.90 -15.08
CA THR A 169 -9.05 11.12 -15.21
C THR A 169 -8.02 10.97 -16.32
N PHE A 170 -7.39 9.80 -16.44
CA PHE A 170 -6.47 9.50 -17.52
C PHE A 170 -7.16 9.61 -18.90
N CYS A 171 -8.35 9.03 -19.04
CA CYS A 171 -9.13 9.12 -20.28
C CYS A 171 -9.50 10.58 -20.61
N GLU A 172 -9.99 11.35 -19.65
CA GLU A 172 -10.33 12.76 -19.85
C GLU A 172 -9.11 13.59 -20.30
N THR A 173 -7.96 13.35 -19.69
CA THR A 173 -6.72 14.08 -19.98
C THR A 173 -6.18 13.76 -21.36
N PHE A 174 -6.25 12.50 -21.80
CA PHE A 174 -5.56 12.02 -23.00
C PHE A 174 -6.50 11.63 -24.15
N LYS A 175 -7.78 11.98 -24.11
CA LYS A 175 -8.73 11.72 -25.21
C LYS A 175 -8.41 12.45 -26.51
N ASN A 176 -7.51 13.43 -26.49
CA ASN A 176 -7.04 14.10 -27.71
C ASN A 176 -6.18 13.13 -28.54
N LYS A 177 -6.39 13.10 -29.86
CA LYS A 177 -5.75 12.15 -30.77
C LYS A 177 -4.21 12.15 -30.67
N ALA A 178 -3.58 13.31 -30.63
CA ALA A 178 -2.13 13.43 -30.56
C ALA A 178 -1.55 12.85 -29.25
N ALA A 179 -2.17 13.19 -28.13
CA ALA A 179 -1.78 12.68 -26.80
C ALA A 179 -2.09 11.19 -26.66
N ARG A 180 -3.29 10.75 -27.09
CA ARG A 180 -3.74 9.35 -27.02
C ARG A 180 -2.80 8.38 -27.72
N ASN A 181 -2.27 8.75 -28.89
CA ASN A 181 -1.39 7.87 -29.65
C ASN A 181 0.02 7.74 -29.04
N ARG A 182 0.39 8.60 -28.11
CA ARG A 182 1.71 8.62 -27.48
C ARG A 182 1.72 8.09 -26.05
N THR A 183 0.60 8.19 -25.35
CA THR A 183 0.50 7.85 -23.92
C THR A 183 -0.31 6.59 -23.70
N ALA A 184 0.04 5.82 -22.68
CA ALA A 184 -0.74 4.71 -22.18
C ALA A 184 -0.69 4.67 -20.64
N LEU A 185 -1.67 3.98 -20.07
CA LEU A 185 -1.66 3.64 -18.65
C LEU A 185 -1.47 2.13 -18.51
N ILE A 186 -0.48 1.72 -17.74
CA ILE A 186 -0.25 0.32 -17.38
C ILE A 186 -0.75 0.12 -15.96
N LEU A 187 -1.66 -0.79 -15.77
CA LEU A 187 -2.24 -1.18 -14.49
C LEU A 187 -1.63 -2.51 -14.04
N LYS A 188 -0.69 -2.48 -13.10
CA LYS A 188 -0.23 -3.67 -12.38
C LYS A 188 -1.10 -3.82 -11.14
N THR A 189 -2.18 -4.58 -11.28
CA THR A 189 -3.23 -4.65 -10.26
C THR A 189 -3.88 -6.03 -10.18
N SER A 190 -4.53 -6.29 -9.06
CA SER A 190 -5.41 -7.44 -8.81
C SER A 190 -6.43 -7.03 -7.74
N HIS A 191 -7.48 -7.83 -7.54
CA HIS A 191 -8.31 -7.68 -6.34
C HIS A 191 -7.57 -8.24 -5.12
N ALA A 192 -7.60 -9.54 -4.95
CA ALA A 192 -6.95 -10.24 -3.84
C ALA A 192 -6.25 -11.52 -4.29
N THR A 193 -6.45 -11.92 -5.54
CA THR A 193 -5.90 -13.13 -6.12
C THR A 193 -5.40 -12.86 -7.54
N PHE A 194 -4.68 -13.84 -8.11
CA PHE A 194 -4.27 -13.79 -9.50
C PHE A 194 -5.04 -14.80 -10.35
N SER A 195 -6.29 -15.09 -9.98
CA SER A 195 -7.15 -16.00 -10.72
C SER A 195 -7.66 -15.40 -12.04
N ILE A 196 -8.07 -16.26 -12.97
CA ILE A 196 -8.70 -15.85 -14.23
C ILE A 196 -9.99 -15.05 -13.95
N ILE A 197 -10.76 -15.44 -12.94
CA ILE A 197 -11.99 -14.74 -12.54
C ILE A 197 -11.68 -13.31 -12.07
N ASP A 198 -10.61 -13.15 -11.31
CA ASP A 198 -10.15 -11.83 -10.86
C ASP A 198 -9.75 -10.95 -12.06
N ARG A 199 -8.97 -11.51 -12.98
CA ARG A 199 -8.56 -10.82 -14.21
C ARG A 199 -9.77 -10.36 -15.02
N ASP A 200 -10.73 -11.25 -15.26
CA ASP A 200 -11.90 -10.96 -16.09
C ASP A 200 -12.78 -9.90 -15.43
N HIS A 201 -12.91 -9.92 -14.10
CA HIS A 201 -13.64 -8.91 -13.34
C HIS A 201 -12.99 -7.52 -13.46
N ILE A 202 -11.67 -7.41 -13.30
CA ILE A 202 -10.94 -6.15 -13.45
C ILE A 202 -11.03 -5.66 -14.90
N THR A 203 -10.87 -6.54 -15.87
CA THR A 203 -10.98 -6.21 -17.29
C THR A 203 -12.36 -5.61 -17.60
N LYS A 204 -13.43 -6.22 -17.08
CA LYS A 204 -14.78 -5.70 -17.22
C LYS A 204 -14.93 -4.30 -16.62
N LYS A 205 -14.43 -4.08 -15.41
CA LYS A 205 -14.44 -2.75 -14.76
C LYS A 205 -13.71 -1.70 -15.60
N VAL A 206 -12.54 -2.02 -16.14
CA VAL A 206 -11.80 -1.10 -17.02
C VAL A 206 -12.64 -0.78 -18.25
N GLN A 207 -13.22 -1.79 -18.90
CA GLN A 207 -14.06 -1.60 -20.10
C GLN A 207 -15.28 -0.71 -19.82
N GLU A 208 -15.96 -0.91 -18.70
CA GLU A 208 -17.09 -0.06 -18.30
C GLU A 208 -16.69 1.42 -18.13
N ILE A 209 -15.49 1.70 -17.61
CA ILE A 209 -15.00 3.06 -17.42
C ILE A 209 -14.61 3.70 -18.76
N ILE A 210 -14.01 2.94 -19.67
CA ILE A 210 -13.52 3.48 -20.95
C ILE A 210 -14.61 3.54 -22.03
N ALA A 211 -15.68 2.75 -21.92
CA ALA A 211 -16.75 2.65 -22.92
C ALA A 211 -17.35 4.01 -23.36
N PRO A 212 -17.58 4.98 -22.44
CA PRO A 212 -18.11 6.30 -22.83
C PRO A 212 -17.21 7.09 -23.77
N TYR A 213 -15.91 6.77 -23.81
CA TYR A 213 -14.93 7.46 -24.67
C TYR A 213 -14.85 6.91 -26.08
N GLY A 214 -15.34 5.67 -26.30
CA GLY A 214 -15.31 5.00 -27.59
C GLY A 214 -13.92 5.02 -28.22
N ASN A 215 -13.82 5.46 -29.48
CA ASN A 215 -12.55 5.56 -30.20
C ASN A 215 -11.62 6.69 -29.71
N LYS A 216 -12.04 7.47 -28.73
CA LYS A 216 -11.23 8.52 -28.10
C LYS A 216 -10.55 8.03 -26.82
N ALA A 217 -10.81 6.82 -26.36
CA ALA A 217 -10.15 6.25 -25.21
C ALA A 217 -8.63 6.11 -25.49
N PRO A 218 -7.75 6.54 -24.57
CA PRO A 218 -6.33 6.20 -24.64
C PRO A 218 -6.12 4.72 -24.32
N GLU A 219 -4.96 4.18 -24.71
CA GLU A 219 -4.61 2.79 -24.44
C GLU A 219 -4.42 2.55 -22.93
N ILE A 220 -5.05 1.50 -22.43
CA ILE A 220 -4.89 1.02 -21.04
C ILE A 220 -4.52 -0.45 -21.11
N TYR A 221 -3.35 -0.77 -20.58
CA TYR A 221 -2.82 -2.13 -20.49
C TYR A 221 -2.98 -2.66 -19.07
N PHE A 222 -3.34 -3.91 -18.96
CA PHE A 222 -3.54 -4.57 -17.69
C PHE A 222 -2.52 -5.72 -17.53
N LEU A 223 -1.62 -5.58 -16.56
CA LEU A 223 -0.68 -6.60 -16.15
C LEU A 223 -1.25 -7.33 -14.93
N HIS A 224 -1.77 -8.52 -15.18
CA HIS A 224 -2.28 -9.42 -14.15
C HIS A 224 -1.31 -10.57 -13.90
N GLY A 225 -1.21 -11.01 -12.67
CA GLY A 225 -0.31 -12.07 -12.26
C GLY A 225 0.65 -11.63 -11.17
N ASP A 226 1.32 -12.59 -10.57
CA ASP A 226 2.40 -12.33 -9.62
C ASP A 226 3.69 -12.07 -10.38
N LEU A 227 4.49 -11.14 -9.89
CA LEU A 227 5.83 -10.85 -10.40
C LEU A 227 6.81 -11.00 -9.25
N SER A 228 7.98 -11.54 -9.53
CA SER A 228 9.08 -11.55 -8.57
C SER A 228 9.57 -10.12 -8.30
N ASP A 229 10.35 -9.95 -7.25
CA ASP A 229 10.94 -8.65 -6.92
C ASP A 229 11.85 -8.15 -8.05
N GLU A 230 12.59 -9.03 -8.71
CA GLU A 230 13.45 -8.71 -9.86
C GLU A 230 12.63 -8.28 -11.08
N GLU A 231 11.51 -8.97 -11.33
CA GLU A 231 10.58 -8.61 -12.39
C GLU A 231 9.90 -7.27 -12.09
N MET A 232 9.54 -7.01 -10.82
CA MET A 232 9.00 -5.71 -10.40
C MET A 232 10.02 -4.59 -10.56
N ASN A 233 11.29 -4.81 -10.16
CA ASN A 233 12.35 -3.84 -10.40
C ASN A 233 12.54 -3.58 -11.91
N SER A 234 12.51 -4.61 -12.74
CA SER A 234 12.57 -4.50 -14.20
C SER A 234 11.39 -3.71 -14.77
N LEU A 235 10.18 -3.95 -14.27
CA LEU A 235 8.99 -3.19 -14.65
C LEU A 235 9.18 -1.70 -14.34
N TYR A 236 9.63 -1.37 -13.12
CA TYR A 236 9.88 0.01 -12.72
C TYR A 236 10.93 0.71 -13.59
N ASN A 237 11.97 -0.02 -13.99
CA ASN A 237 13.06 0.52 -14.81
C ASN A 237 12.77 0.53 -16.32
N HIS A 238 11.72 -0.17 -16.79
CA HIS A 238 11.45 -0.32 -18.21
C HIS A 238 11.37 1.05 -18.93
N PRO A 239 12.04 1.23 -20.10
CA PRO A 239 12.19 2.54 -20.75
C PRO A 239 10.87 3.14 -21.25
N LYS A 240 9.83 2.34 -21.51
CA LYS A 240 8.48 2.84 -21.84
C LYS A 240 7.77 3.46 -20.64
N ILE A 241 8.07 3.03 -19.42
CA ILE A 241 7.50 3.58 -18.20
C ILE A 241 8.22 4.87 -17.84
N LYS A 242 7.49 5.98 -17.84
CA LYS A 242 8.04 7.32 -17.65
C LYS A 242 7.68 7.95 -16.30
N ALA A 243 6.57 7.53 -15.71
CA ALA A 243 6.12 8.02 -14.41
C ALA A 243 5.22 6.98 -13.73
N MET A 244 5.18 7.00 -12.40
CA MET A 244 4.17 6.29 -11.63
C MET A 244 3.08 7.27 -11.21
N VAL A 245 1.83 6.79 -11.17
CA VAL A 245 0.68 7.59 -10.74
C VAL A 245 -0.15 6.82 -9.71
N SER A 246 -0.54 7.50 -8.62
CA SER A 246 -1.41 6.93 -7.59
C SER A 246 -2.30 8.02 -7.01
N PHE A 247 -3.62 7.85 -7.12
CA PHE A 247 -4.62 8.75 -6.53
C PHE A 247 -5.15 8.23 -5.19
N THR A 248 -4.33 7.42 -4.52
CA THR A 248 -4.73 6.78 -3.27
C THR A 248 -5.31 7.78 -2.27
N LYS A 249 -6.38 7.38 -1.60
CA LYS A 249 -7.03 8.12 -0.52
C LYS A 249 -6.35 7.92 0.83
N GLY A 250 -5.39 7.02 0.91
CA GLY A 250 -4.61 6.76 2.11
C GLY A 250 -3.64 5.60 1.92
N GLU A 251 -2.45 5.79 2.43
CA GLU A 251 -1.40 4.78 2.55
C GLU A 251 -0.83 4.83 3.97
N GLY A 252 -0.71 3.69 4.59
CA GLY A 252 0.04 3.61 5.83
C GLY A 252 1.51 3.93 5.60
N TYR A 253 2.07 3.45 4.49
CA TYR A 253 3.44 3.70 4.07
C TYR A 253 3.54 3.96 2.57
N GLY A 254 3.14 2.98 1.73
CA GLY A 254 3.15 3.12 0.28
C GLY A 254 4.37 2.50 -0.39
N ARG A 255 4.73 1.26 -0.04
CA ARG A 255 5.91 0.55 -0.57
C ARG A 255 6.10 0.65 -2.08
N PRO A 256 5.10 0.40 -2.95
CA PRO A 256 5.30 0.48 -4.39
C PRO A 256 5.76 1.87 -4.87
N LEU A 257 5.33 2.93 -4.19
CA LEU A 257 5.75 4.30 -4.50
C LEU A 257 7.21 4.54 -4.12
N LEU A 258 7.65 3.99 -2.98
CA LEU A 258 9.04 4.06 -2.56
C LEU A 258 9.95 3.25 -3.50
N GLU A 259 9.59 1.99 -3.77
CA GLU A 259 10.31 1.09 -4.68
C GLU A 259 10.49 1.71 -6.08
N PHE A 260 9.43 2.31 -6.62
CA PHE A 260 9.53 3.01 -7.89
C PHE A 260 10.41 4.26 -7.82
N SER A 261 10.33 5.03 -6.73
CA SER A 261 11.09 6.28 -6.58
C SER A 261 12.60 6.10 -6.65
N VAL A 262 13.10 4.92 -6.27
CA VAL A 262 14.53 4.55 -6.35
C VAL A 262 15.06 4.58 -7.80
N THR A 263 14.19 4.37 -8.79
CA THR A 263 14.58 4.49 -10.20
C THR A 263 14.93 5.91 -10.63
N GLY A 264 14.57 6.91 -9.83
CA GLY A 264 14.71 8.34 -10.15
C GLY A 264 13.67 8.85 -11.15
N LYS A 265 12.66 8.05 -11.51
CA LYS A 265 11.57 8.49 -12.39
C LYS A 265 10.50 9.25 -11.61
N PRO A 266 9.76 10.17 -12.26
CA PRO A 266 8.71 10.96 -11.60
C PRO A 266 7.60 10.11 -10.98
N VAL A 267 7.16 10.51 -9.79
CA VAL A 267 5.96 9.99 -9.13
C VAL A 267 4.92 11.11 -9.05
N ILE A 268 3.67 10.80 -9.36
CA ILE A 268 2.51 11.67 -9.21
C ILE A 268 1.59 11.00 -8.18
N ALA A 269 1.39 11.64 -7.03
CA ALA A 269 0.60 11.05 -5.95
C ALA A 269 -0.22 12.11 -5.21
N SER A 270 -1.20 11.66 -4.42
CA SER A 270 -1.94 12.55 -3.51
C SER A 270 -1.00 13.15 -2.46
N ASN A 271 -1.20 14.43 -2.11
CA ASN A 271 -0.44 15.11 -1.07
C ASN A 271 -1.01 14.82 0.33
N TRP A 272 -1.10 13.54 0.66
CA TRP A 272 -1.67 13.10 1.93
C TRP A 272 -1.27 11.67 2.27
N SER A 273 -1.16 11.36 3.57
CA SER A 273 -0.86 10.05 4.16
C SER A 273 0.61 9.60 4.13
N GLY A 274 0.89 8.35 4.46
CA GLY A 274 2.24 7.89 4.80
C GLY A 274 3.30 8.05 3.73
N HIS A 275 2.93 7.99 2.46
CA HIS A 275 3.91 8.11 1.37
C HIS A 275 4.54 9.52 1.22
N ILE A 276 3.94 10.56 1.80
CA ILE A 276 4.55 11.90 1.75
C ILE A 276 5.84 12.00 2.57
N ASP A 277 6.08 11.08 3.49
CA ASP A 277 7.28 11.07 4.31
C ASP A 277 8.55 10.92 3.46
N PHE A 278 8.48 10.18 2.35
CA PHE A 278 9.62 9.94 1.46
C PHE A 278 9.48 10.56 0.06
N LEU A 279 8.30 10.96 -0.39
CA LEU A 279 8.07 11.52 -1.72
C LEU A 279 8.36 13.02 -1.79
N LYS A 280 9.50 13.48 -1.26
CA LYS A 280 9.86 14.91 -1.21
C LYS A 280 10.05 15.56 -2.60
N HIS A 281 10.34 14.76 -3.64
CA HIS A 281 10.58 15.21 -5.02
C HIS A 281 9.47 14.81 -5.99
N ALA A 282 8.36 14.28 -5.49
CA ALA A 282 7.22 13.89 -6.31
C ALA A 282 6.34 15.08 -6.69
N VAL A 283 5.52 14.90 -7.72
CA VAL A 283 4.41 15.81 -8.02
C VAL A 283 3.25 15.43 -7.10
N LEU A 284 3.10 16.17 -6.00
CA LEU A 284 2.06 15.95 -5.03
C LEU A 284 0.81 16.74 -5.38
N LEU A 285 -0.30 16.04 -5.59
CA LEU A 285 -1.59 16.62 -5.97
C LEU A 285 -2.33 17.08 -4.73
N PRO A 286 -2.74 18.35 -4.65
CA PRO A 286 -3.53 18.84 -3.52
C PRO A 286 -4.90 18.16 -3.50
N GLY A 287 -5.40 17.93 -2.28
CA GLY A 287 -6.71 17.37 -2.03
C GLY A 287 -7.31 17.92 -0.75
N GLN A 288 -8.55 17.60 -0.51
CA GLN A 288 -9.24 17.92 0.74
C GLN A 288 -9.80 16.65 1.36
N LEU A 289 -9.70 16.55 2.68
CA LEU A 289 -10.43 15.54 3.44
C LEU A 289 -11.91 15.91 3.40
N THR A 290 -12.74 14.94 3.09
CA THR A 290 -14.20 15.07 3.14
C THR A 290 -14.75 14.08 4.14
N ASP A 291 -15.88 14.44 4.78
CA ASP A 291 -16.58 13.51 5.62
C ASP A 291 -16.98 12.27 4.81
N ASN A 292 -16.47 11.14 5.21
CA ASN A 292 -16.75 9.89 4.53
C ASN A 292 -18.04 9.29 5.10
N ARG A 293 -19.16 9.56 4.45
CA ARG A 293 -20.46 9.01 4.83
C ARG A 293 -20.67 7.58 4.33
N LEU A 294 -19.77 7.08 3.48
CA LEU A 294 -19.79 5.72 2.97
C LEU A 294 -18.61 4.95 3.53
N PRO A 295 -18.80 3.71 3.98
CA PRO A 295 -17.68 2.89 4.43
C PRO A 295 -16.68 2.71 3.27
N ILE A 296 -15.41 3.00 3.52
CA ILE A 296 -14.34 2.60 2.63
C ILE A 296 -14.11 1.12 2.88
N ASN A 297 -14.39 0.30 1.87
CA ASN A 297 -14.06 -1.12 1.95
C ASN A 297 -12.55 -1.29 1.74
N PHE A 298 -11.89 -1.82 2.75
CA PHE A 298 -10.48 -2.20 2.73
C PHE A 298 -10.32 -3.61 2.18
#